data_80862fd5273e019f1e6c913065695e2f
#
_entry.id   80862fd5273e019f1e6c913065695e2f
#
_cell.length_a   1.000
_cell.length_b   1.000
_cell.length_c   1.000
_cell.angle_alpha   90.00
_cell.angle_beta   90.00
_cell.angle_gamma   90.00
#
_symmetry.space_group_name_H-M   'P 1'
#
loop_
_entity.id
_entity.type
_entity.pdbx_description
1 polymer ?
#
loop_
_entity_poly.entity_id
_entity_poly.type
_entity_poly.pdbx_seq_one_letter_code
_entity_poly.pdbx_strand_id
1 'polypeptide(L)'
;MYKRQDEDSLTERFRKKSRSGLAKIAVIRLPRISNFTDIAPLEAVDELDVSYVSNISQFGDPDVVIIPGSKNTISDLLWMRQNGLEGKILRHAAKGGIVFGICGGYQMLGQSISDPTGAEQKGTVRGMGLLPVTTVFEQEKRRTRVSGRFAKVGGALAEMSGVCYEGYEIHMGRTVLSKGTVPLVYMEEEGEQRQDGAQSDHVYGCYMHGIFDMSETVKTFLAAVLRKKGIDPSK
;
A
#
# COMPACT_ATOMS: atom_id res chain seq x y z
N MET A 1 -4.39 -21.22 23.03
CA MET A 1 -5.60 -21.57 22.24
C MET A 1 -6.01 -20.46 21.25
N TYR A 2 -5.66 -19.21 21.47
CA TYR A 2 -6.03 -18.06 20.59
C TYR A 2 -5.26 -17.97 19.26
N LYS A 3 -4.04 -18.50 19.14
CA LYS A 3 -3.24 -18.39 17.87
C LYS A 3 -3.77 -19.20 16.69
N ARG A 4 -4.48 -20.32 16.93
CA ARG A 4 -5.04 -21.17 15.86
C ARG A 4 -6.28 -20.57 15.20
N GLN A 5 -7.11 -19.84 15.94
CA GLN A 5 -8.31 -19.22 15.39
C GLN A 5 -7.99 -18.07 14.42
N ASP A 6 -6.91 -17.33 14.67
CA ASP A 6 -6.49 -16.23 13.79
C ASP A 6 -5.88 -16.76 12.48
N GLU A 7 -5.14 -17.88 12.52
CA GLU A 7 -4.57 -18.52 11.33
C GLU A 7 -5.64 -19.17 10.43
N ASP A 8 -6.67 -19.79 11.03
CA ASP A 8 -7.78 -20.39 10.30
C ASP A 8 -8.66 -19.32 9.63
N SER A 9 -8.95 -18.21 10.32
CA SER A 9 -9.70 -17.08 9.78
C SER A 9 -8.96 -16.39 8.64
N LEU A 10 -7.63 -16.27 8.72
CA LEU A 10 -6.76 -15.77 7.65
C LEU A 10 -6.81 -16.68 6.44
N THR A 11 -6.76 -18.00 6.63
CA THR A 11 -6.78 -18.97 5.55
C THR A 11 -8.11 -18.95 4.79
N GLU A 12 -9.23 -18.81 5.48
CA GLU A 12 -10.56 -18.67 4.87
C GLU A 12 -10.71 -17.35 4.10
N ARG A 13 -10.18 -16.26 4.64
CA ARG A 13 -10.20 -14.94 4.01
C ARG A 13 -9.44 -14.94 2.68
N PHE A 14 -8.31 -15.62 2.62
CA PHE A 14 -7.52 -15.78 1.39
C PHE A 14 -8.14 -16.74 0.37
N ARG A 15 -9.18 -17.50 0.74
CA ARG A 15 -9.93 -18.41 -0.15
C ARG A 15 -11.23 -17.82 -0.70
N LYS A 16 -11.61 -16.58 -0.33
CA LYS A 16 -12.81 -15.95 -0.85
C LYS A 16 -12.78 -15.97 -2.38
N LYS A 17 -13.81 -16.56 -2.98
CA LYS A 17 -14.00 -16.57 -4.44
C LYS A 17 -14.10 -15.13 -4.95
N SER A 18 -13.41 -14.86 -6.06
CA SER A 18 -13.59 -13.68 -6.89
C SER A 18 -15.08 -13.35 -7.04
N ARG A 19 -15.47 -12.18 -6.59
CA ARG A 19 -16.78 -11.59 -6.90
C ARG A 19 -16.65 -10.92 -8.26
N SER A 20 -17.71 -10.88 -9.02
CA SER A 20 -17.79 -10.13 -10.27
C SER A 20 -17.93 -8.63 -9.96
N GLY A 21 -16.89 -8.05 -9.35
CA GLY A 21 -16.85 -6.63 -9.07
C GLY A 21 -16.57 -5.78 -10.32
N LEU A 22 -16.90 -4.49 -10.25
CA LEU A 22 -16.65 -3.52 -11.31
C LEU A 22 -15.16 -3.20 -11.47
N ALA A 23 -14.39 -3.27 -10.37
CA ALA A 23 -12.95 -3.08 -10.36
C ALA A 23 -12.22 -4.20 -9.62
N LYS A 24 -11.03 -4.56 -10.12
CA LYS A 24 -10.20 -5.65 -9.60
C LYS A 24 -9.02 -5.11 -8.83
N ILE A 25 -8.87 -5.55 -7.59
CA ILE A 25 -7.74 -5.21 -6.73
C ILE A 25 -6.91 -6.47 -6.47
N ALA A 26 -5.64 -6.45 -6.86
CA ALA A 26 -4.69 -7.48 -6.49
C ALA A 26 -3.89 -7.02 -5.26
N VAL A 27 -4.10 -7.69 -4.14
CA VAL A 27 -3.30 -7.47 -2.91
C VAL A 27 -2.17 -8.49 -2.88
N ILE A 28 -0.94 -8.01 -2.82
CA ILE A 28 0.21 -8.92 -2.75
C ILE A 28 0.22 -9.62 -1.39
N ARG A 29 0.06 -10.93 -1.41
CA ARG A 29 0.14 -11.76 -0.21
C ARG A 29 1.60 -12.03 0.13
N LEU A 30 2.20 -11.09 0.84
CA LEU A 30 3.58 -11.21 1.33
C LEU A 30 3.70 -12.36 2.34
N PRO A 31 4.82 -13.10 2.39
CA PRO A 31 5.05 -14.16 3.39
C PRO A 31 4.96 -13.67 4.82
N ARG A 32 5.33 -12.40 5.05
CA ARG A 32 5.32 -11.77 6.38
C ARG A 32 4.39 -10.55 6.41
N ILE A 33 3.26 -10.65 5.71
CA ILE A 33 2.23 -9.60 5.69
C ILE A 33 1.89 -9.16 7.12
N SER A 34 1.78 -7.85 7.33
CA SER A 34 1.32 -7.24 8.58
C SER A 34 0.09 -6.39 8.34
N ASN A 35 -0.72 -6.20 9.39
CA ASN A 35 -1.90 -5.33 9.36
C ASN A 35 -2.83 -5.59 8.15
N PHE A 36 -3.08 -6.87 7.88
CA PHE A 36 -3.97 -7.28 6.78
C PHE A 36 -5.39 -6.70 6.91
N THR A 37 -5.76 -6.21 8.08
CA THR A 37 -7.00 -5.47 8.33
C THR A 37 -7.11 -4.18 7.53
N ASP A 38 -6.00 -3.60 7.06
CA ASP A 38 -6.01 -2.41 6.19
C ASP A 38 -6.83 -2.62 4.90
N ILE A 39 -6.98 -3.86 4.47
CA ILE A 39 -7.70 -4.22 3.25
C ILE A 39 -9.19 -4.52 3.50
N ALA A 40 -9.56 -4.78 4.77
CA ALA A 40 -10.92 -5.17 5.13
C ALA A 40 -12.01 -4.18 4.66
N PRO A 41 -11.82 -2.85 4.73
CA PRO A 41 -12.82 -1.92 4.24
C PRO A 41 -13.05 -2.03 2.72
N LEU A 42 -12.01 -2.34 1.95
CA LEU A 42 -12.12 -2.55 0.50
C LEU A 42 -12.80 -3.89 0.17
N GLU A 43 -12.54 -4.94 0.97
CA GLU A 43 -13.21 -6.24 0.81
C GLU A 43 -14.71 -6.20 1.12
N ALA A 44 -15.17 -5.19 1.88
CA ALA A 44 -16.56 -5.00 2.23
C ALA A 44 -17.40 -4.33 1.13
N VAL A 45 -16.74 -3.80 0.09
CA VAL A 45 -17.40 -3.13 -1.04
C VAL A 45 -17.73 -4.14 -2.13
N ASP A 46 -19.00 -4.25 -2.51
CA ASP A 46 -19.46 -5.24 -3.49
C ASP A 46 -18.94 -4.96 -4.92
N GLU A 47 -18.68 -3.71 -5.26
CA GLU A 47 -18.13 -3.26 -6.53
C GLU A 47 -16.64 -3.58 -6.70
N LEU A 48 -15.95 -4.00 -5.64
CA LEU A 48 -14.54 -4.34 -5.66
C LEU A 48 -14.34 -5.87 -5.62
N ASP A 49 -13.64 -6.40 -6.61
CA ASP A 49 -13.14 -7.77 -6.60
C ASP A 49 -11.71 -7.79 -6.02
N VAL A 50 -11.61 -8.02 -4.71
CA VAL A 50 -10.33 -8.06 -4.00
C VAL A 50 -9.79 -9.47 -3.96
N SER A 51 -8.61 -9.69 -4.52
CA SER A 51 -7.92 -10.97 -4.55
C SER A 51 -6.51 -10.89 -3.97
N TYR A 52 -6.09 -11.93 -3.24
CA TYR A 52 -4.75 -12.04 -2.70
C TYR A 52 -3.86 -12.85 -3.62
N VAL A 53 -2.73 -12.27 -4.02
CA VAL A 53 -1.81 -12.79 -5.03
C VAL A 53 -0.49 -13.17 -4.39
N SER A 54 -0.11 -14.46 -4.47
CA SER A 54 1.16 -14.97 -3.96
C SER A 54 2.11 -15.50 -5.06
N ASN A 55 1.64 -15.57 -6.31
CA ASN A 55 2.44 -16.00 -7.44
C ASN A 55 1.96 -15.33 -8.74
N ILE A 56 2.77 -15.41 -9.78
CA ILE A 56 2.52 -14.73 -11.06
C ILE A 56 1.30 -15.23 -11.81
N SER A 57 0.86 -16.48 -11.61
CA SER A 57 -0.32 -17.04 -12.29
C SER A 57 -1.63 -16.48 -11.71
N GLN A 58 -1.62 -16.04 -10.46
CA GLN A 58 -2.76 -15.41 -9.80
C GLN A 58 -2.88 -13.90 -10.09
N PHE A 59 -1.84 -13.27 -10.65
CA PHE A 59 -1.79 -11.81 -10.79
C PHE A 59 -2.89 -11.26 -11.70
N GLY A 60 -3.23 -11.98 -12.76
CA GLY A 60 -4.26 -11.58 -13.69
C GLY A 60 -4.00 -10.23 -14.36
N ASP A 61 -5.09 -9.46 -14.52
CA ASP A 61 -5.09 -8.09 -15.05
C ASP A 61 -5.88 -7.19 -14.08
N PRO A 62 -5.28 -6.77 -12.96
CA PRO A 62 -5.93 -5.92 -11.97
C PRO A 62 -5.99 -4.46 -12.42
N ASP A 63 -6.95 -3.70 -11.88
CA ASP A 63 -7.01 -2.24 -12.01
C ASP A 63 -6.09 -1.56 -11.00
N VAL A 64 -5.96 -2.17 -9.82
CA VAL A 64 -5.13 -1.69 -8.71
C VAL A 64 -4.29 -2.84 -8.15
N VAL A 65 -3.03 -2.56 -7.88
CA VAL A 65 -2.16 -3.43 -7.08
C VAL A 65 -1.89 -2.77 -5.74
N ILE A 66 -2.15 -3.48 -4.64
CA ILE A 66 -1.80 -3.04 -3.29
C ILE A 66 -0.66 -3.89 -2.75
N ILE A 67 0.41 -3.24 -2.31
CA ILE A 67 1.51 -3.87 -1.57
C ILE A 67 1.32 -3.51 -0.10
N PRO A 68 0.90 -4.45 0.74
CA PRO A 68 0.60 -4.20 2.15
C PRO A 68 1.85 -4.04 3.00
N GLY A 69 1.65 -3.79 4.28
CA GLY A 69 2.72 -3.81 5.27
C GLY A 69 3.38 -5.17 5.41
N SER A 70 4.62 -5.17 5.86
CA SER A 70 5.42 -6.37 6.11
C SER A 70 6.10 -6.31 7.48
N LYS A 71 6.28 -7.47 8.12
CA LYS A 71 7.10 -7.63 9.33
C LYS A 71 8.59 -7.80 9.01
N ASN A 72 8.93 -8.01 7.76
CA ASN A 72 10.30 -8.02 7.26
C ASN A 72 10.31 -7.57 5.80
N THR A 73 10.44 -6.27 5.61
CA THR A 73 10.29 -5.58 4.33
C THR A 73 11.33 -6.05 3.30
N ILE A 74 12.59 -6.16 3.73
CA ILE A 74 13.69 -6.56 2.82
C ILE A 74 13.49 -7.99 2.33
N SER A 75 13.20 -8.93 3.23
CA SER A 75 13.00 -10.34 2.86
C SER A 75 11.79 -10.52 1.94
N ASP A 76 10.70 -9.79 2.19
CA ASP A 76 9.50 -9.89 1.38
C ASP A 76 9.67 -9.23 -0.01
N LEU A 77 10.44 -8.13 -0.11
CA LEU A 77 10.84 -7.56 -1.40
C LEU A 77 11.67 -8.55 -2.22
N LEU A 78 12.67 -9.17 -1.61
CA LEU A 78 13.50 -10.17 -2.27
C LEU A 78 12.68 -11.39 -2.71
N TRP A 79 11.72 -11.82 -1.88
CA TRP A 79 10.79 -12.90 -2.23
C TRP A 79 9.94 -12.53 -3.45
N MET A 80 9.36 -11.32 -3.53
CA MET A 80 8.60 -10.86 -4.69
C MET A 80 9.46 -10.84 -5.97
N ARG A 81 10.72 -10.45 -5.84
CA ARG A 81 11.70 -10.43 -6.95
C ARG A 81 11.97 -11.84 -7.47
N GLN A 82 12.24 -12.79 -6.56
CA GLN A 82 12.50 -14.19 -6.89
C GLN A 82 11.29 -14.89 -7.54
N ASN A 83 10.07 -14.54 -7.10
CA ASN A 83 8.83 -15.11 -7.64
C ASN A 83 8.30 -14.39 -8.90
N GLY A 84 9.00 -13.37 -9.38
CA GLY A 84 8.61 -12.60 -10.57
C GLY A 84 7.45 -11.62 -10.36
N LEU A 85 6.89 -11.50 -9.13
CA LEU A 85 5.81 -10.57 -8.81
C LEU A 85 6.26 -9.12 -8.96
N GLU A 86 7.49 -8.78 -8.54
CA GLU A 86 8.06 -7.44 -8.77
C GLU A 86 7.98 -7.05 -10.25
N GLY A 87 8.39 -7.94 -11.16
CA GLY A 87 8.33 -7.69 -12.60
C GLY A 87 6.90 -7.53 -13.14
N LYS A 88 5.89 -8.17 -12.52
CA LYS A 88 4.47 -7.96 -12.85
C LYS A 88 4.00 -6.59 -12.39
N ILE A 89 4.35 -6.17 -11.17
CA ILE A 89 4.01 -4.87 -10.60
C ILE A 89 4.64 -3.74 -11.45
N LEU A 90 5.93 -3.87 -11.78
CA LEU A 90 6.62 -2.88 -12.63
C LEU A 90 5.95 -2.73 -14.00
N ARG A 91 5.56 -3.83 -14.64
CA ARG A 91 4.83 -3.79 -15.92
C ARG A 91 3.43 -3.20 -15.78
N HIS A 92 2.74 -3.47 -14.67
CA HIS A 92 1.44 -2.89 -14.38
C HIS A 92 1.55 -1.37 -14.22
N ALA A 93 2.50 -0.88 -13.44
CA ALA A 93 2.78 0.55 -13.29
C ALA A 93 3.16 1.21 -14.62
N ALA A 94 4.05 0.59 -15.41
CA ALA A 94 4.46 1.11 -16.72
C ALA A 94 3.32 1.23 -17.74
N LYS A 95 2.24 0.46 -17.57
CA LYS A 95 1.01 0.58 -18.37
C LYS A 95 0.01 1.61 -17.79
N GLY A 96 0.39 2.35 -16.75
CA GLY A 96 -0.46 3.31 -16.08
C GLY A 96 -1.44 2.67 -15.08
N GLY A 97 -1.24 1.42 -14.68
CA GLY A 97 -2.00 0.77 -13.61
C GLY A 97 -1.72 1.39 -12.26
N ILE A 98 -2.73 1.43 -11.38
CA ILE A 98 -2.59 2.00 -10.05
C ILE A 98 -1.80 1.05 -9.16
N VAL A 99 -0.76 1.57 -8.46
CA VAL A 99 -0.02 0.84 -7.43
C VAL A 99 -0.09 1.63 -6.13
N PHE A 100 -0.48 0.98 -5.03
CA PHE A 100 -0.56 1.58 -3.72
C PHE A 100 0.26 0.78 -2.70
N GLY A 101 1.23 1.41 -2.06
CA GLY A 101 2.08 0.80 -1.02
C GLY A 101 1.70 1.29 0.38
N ILE A 102 1.53 0.37 1.33
CA ILE A 102 1.24 0.68 2.74
C ILE A 102 2.43 0.26 3.58
N CYS A 103 2.99 1.17 4.36
CA CYS A 103 4.08 0.92 5.32
C CYS A 103 5.28 0.21 4.66
N GLY A 104 5.54 -1.07 4.93
CA GLY A 104 6.58 -1.83 4.25
C GLY A 104 6.42 -1.85 2.73
N GLY A 105 5.19 -1.93 2.22
CA GLY A 105 4.89 -1.81 0.79
C GLY A 105 5.31 -0.47 0.20
N TYR A 106 5.10 0.62 0.92
CA TYR A 106 5.59 1.95 0.53
C TYR A 106 7.12 1.98 0.45
N GLN A 107 7.81 1.42 1.45
CA GLN A 107 9.27 1.34 1.45
C GLN A 107 9.80 0.56 0.24
N MET A 108 9.15 -0.55 -0.13
CA MET A 108 9.51 -1.39 -1.28
C MET A 108 9.38 -0.67 -2.62
N LEU A 109 8.43 0.28 -2.74
CA LEU A 109 8.23 1.10 -3.94
C LEU A 109 9.36 2.11 -4.17
N GLY A 110 10.15 2.44 -3.16
CA GLY A 110 11.26 3.39 -3.23
C GLY A 110 12.45 2.92 -4.08
N GLN A 111 13.48 3.74 -4.11
CA GLN A 111 14.71 3.46 -4.86
C GLN A 111 15.62 2.47 -4.13
N SER A 112 15.70 2.58 -2.80
CA SER A 112 16.51 1.70 -1.96
C SER A 112 16.00 1.63 -0.53
N ILE A 113 16.31 0.50 0.11
CA ILE A 113 16.11 0.28 1.54
C ILE A 113 17.45 -0.10 2.13
N SER A 114 17.92 0.66 3.12
CA SER A 114 19.18 0.43 3.84
C SER A 114 18.90 0.05 5.28
N ASP A 115 19.53 -1.02 5.74
CA ASP A 115 19.49 -1.48 7.13
C ASP A 115 20.92 -1.57 7.69
N PRO A 116 21.51 -0.46 8.11
CA PRO A 116 22.88 -0.43 8.60
C PRO A 116 23.07 -1.17 9.93
N THR A 117 22.01 -1.25 10.73
CA THR A 117 22.06 -1.82 12.10
C THR A 117 21.63 -3.27 12.15
N GLY A 118 20.98 -3.79 11.10
CA GLY A 118 20.44 -5.16 11.08
C GLY A 118 19.12 -5.29 11.85
N ALA A 119 18.29 -4.27 11.81
CA ALA A 119 16.95 -4.30 12.41
C ALA A 119 16.07 -5.39 11.78
N GLU A 120 16.19 -5.61 10.46
CA GLU A 120 15.57 -6.71 9.73
C GLU A 120 16.63 -7.61 9.10
N GLN A 121 17.41 -7.05 8.18
CA GLN A 121 18.46 -7.77 7.45
C GLN A 121 19.56 -6.79 7.06
N LYS A 122 20.70 -6.85 7.73
CA LYS A 122 21.82 -5.93 7.52
C LYS A 122 22.20 -5.80 6.05
N GLY A 123 22.36 -4.54 5.60
CA GLY A 123 22.81 -4.21 4.24
C GLY A 123 21.87 -3.22 3.54
N THR A 124 22.06 -3.07 2.25
CA THR A 124 21.25 -2.21 1.40
C THR A 124 20.72 -3.01 0.22
N VAL A 125 19.42 -2.89 -0.06
CA VAL A 125 18.78 -3.49 -1.22
C VAL A 125 18.17 -2.42 -2.11
N ARG A 126 18.18 -2.66 -3.42
CA ARG A 126 17.47 -1.82 -4.38
C ARG A 126 15.97 -2.06 -4.21
N GLY A 127 15.18 -0.99 -4.12
CA GLY A 127 13.72 -1.04 -4.18
C GLY A 127 13.20 -1.22 -5.61
N MET A 128 11.90 -1.05 -5.80
CA MET A 128 11.27 -1.13 -7.12
C MET A 128 11.56 0.09 -7.99
N GLY A 129 11.96 1.23 -7.40
CA GLY A 129 12.28 2.47 -8.10
C GLY A 129 11.07 3.19 -8.69
N LEU A 130 9.85 2.89 -8.20
CA LEU A 130 8.61 3.50 -8.66
C LEU A 130 8.30 4.84 -7.97
N LEU A 131 8.85 5.05 -6.77
CA LEU A 131 8.74 6.31 -6.04
C LEU A 131 10.13 6.92 -5.80
N PRO A 132 10.28 8.24 -5.89
CA PRO A 132 11.55 8.93 -5.68
C PRO A 132 11.87 9.10 -4.20
N VAL A 133 11.98 8.00 -3.48
CA VAL A 133 12.22 7.95 -2.04
C VAL A 133 13.27 6.89 -1.70
N THR A 134 13.98 7.10 -0.58
CA THR A 134 14.92 6.13 0.00
C THR A 134 14.58 5.89 1.46
N THR A 135 14.69 4.66 1.91
CA THR A 135 14.41 4.28 3.30
C THR A 135 15.68 3.82 4.00
N VAL A 136 15.89 4.29 5.23
CA VAL A 136 16.93 3.82 6.13
C VAL A 136 16.26 3.29 7.39
N PHE A 137 16.50 2.03 7.75
CA PHE A 137 16.00 1.47 9.00
C PHE A 137 16.73 2.05 10.20
N GLU A 138 15.95 2.38 11.21
CA GLU A 138 16.42 2.90 12.51
C GLU A 138 16.03 1.90 13.60
N GLN A 139 16.71 1.94 14.75
CA GLN A 139 16.40 1.04 15.87
C GLN A 139 15.10 1.41 16.59
N GLU A 140 14.71 2.68 16.50
CA GLU A 140 13.51 3.18 17.14
C GLU A 140 12.26 2.86 16.29
N LYS A 141 11.25 2.29 16.95
CA LYS A 141 9.96 1.98 16.37
C LYS A 141 9.01 3.14 16.63
N ARG A 142 8.53 3.78 15.58
CA ARG A 142 7.46 4.76 15.70
C ARG A 142 6.11 4.05 15.85
N ARG A 143 5.31 4.50 16.82
CA ARG A 143 3.93 4.04 17.01
C ARG A 143 3.07 5.21 17.47
N THR A 144 2.19 5.69 16.62
CA THR A 144 1.36 6.87 16.87
C THR A 144 0.00 6.73 16.20
N ARG A 145 -1.07 7.16 16.87
CA ARG A 145 -2.36 7.42 16.22
C ARG A 145 -2.30 8.76 15.53
N VAL A 146 -2.84 8.83 14.32
CA VAL A 146 -2.75 10.01 13.48
C VAL A 146 -4.08 10.23 12.77
N SER A 147 -4.49 11.47 12.67
CA SER A 147 -5.50 11.94 11.73
C SER A 147 -4.84 12.83 10.70
N GLY A 148 -5.48 13.00 9.56
CA GLY A 148 -4.94 13.84 8.52
C GLY A 148 -5.81 13.90 7.28
N ARG A 149 -5.20 14.37 6.20
CA ARG A 149 -5.86 14.45 4.90
C ARG A 149 -4.89 14.12 3.78
N PHE A 150 -5.43 13.63 2.69
CA PHE A 150 -4.66 13.50 1.47
C PHE A 150 -4.17 14.87 1.01
N ALA A 151 -2.92 14.95 0.58
CA ALA A 151 -2.35 16.14 -0.02
C ALA A 151 -3.02 16.42 -1.40
N LYS A 152 -2.45 17.31 -2.18
CA LYS A 152 -2.84 17.41 -3.59
C LYS A 152 -2.39 16.15 -4.32
N VAL A 153 -3.31 15.23 -4.54
CA VAL A 153 -3.06 13.95 -5.23
C VAL A 153 -3.13 14.18 -6.73
N GLY A 154 -2.16 13.62 -7.45
CA GLY A 154 -2.11 13.63 -8.91
C GLY A 154 -2.62 12.32 -9.53
N GLY A 155 -2.68 12.29 -10.87
CA GLY A 155 -2.95 11.07 -11.63
C GLY A 155 -4.32 10.47 -11.38
N ALA A 156 -4.38 9.14 -11.34
CA ALA A 156 -5.63 8.38 -11.28
C ALA A 156 -6.43 8.59 -9.99
N LEU A 157 -5.77 8.93 -8.88
CA LEU A 157 -6.41 9.13 -7.58
C LEU A 157 -6.57 10.62 -7.22
N ALA A 158 -6.60 11.53 -8.21
CA ALA A 158 -6.69 12.99 -7.98
C ALA A 158 -7.89 13.41 -7.10
N GLU A 159 -8.98 12.65 -7.15
CA GLU A 159 -10.18 12.88 -6.34
C GLU A 159 -9.97 12.68 -4.84
N MET A 160 -8.95 11.94 -4.46
CA MET A 160 -8.57 11.75 -3.07
C MET A 160 -8.05 13.03 -2.40
N SER A 161 -7.71 14.08 -3.19
CA SER A 161 -7.17 15.33 -2.68
C SER A 161 -8.07 15.95 -1.61
N GLY A 162 -7.51 16.20 -0.43
CA GLY A 162 -8.22 16.81 0.71
C GLY A 162 -9.12 15.84 1.51
N VAL A 163 -9.34 14.61 1.06
CA VAL A 163 -10.11 13.61 1.81
C VAL A 163 -9.42 13.35 3.15
N CYS A 164 -10.19 13.37 4.23
CA CYS A 164 -9.70 13.10 5.57
C CYS A 164 -9.55 11.60 5.81
N TYR A 165 -8.62 11.24 6.67
CA TYR A 165 -8.43 9.87 7.16
C TYR A 165 -8.05 9.87 8.64
N GLU A 166 -8.31 8.75 9.30
CA GLU A 166 -7.80 8.41 10.63
C GLU A 166 -7.09 7.06 10.56
N GLY A 167 -6.04 6.89 11.34
CA GLY A 167 -5.30 5.64 11.35
C GLY A 167 -4.14 5.67 12.33
N TYR A 168 -3.11 4.90 12.03
CA TYR A 168 -1.92 4.83 12.88
C TYR A 168 -0.68 4.52 12.06
N GLU A 169 0.46 4.95 12.57
CA GLU A 169 1.77 4.55 12.09
C GLU A 169 2.38 3.50 13.01
N ILE A 170 2.99 2.48 12.42
CA ILE A 170 3.79 1.52 13.14
C ILE A 170 4.89 0.98 12.23
N HIS A 171 6.06 1.62 12.23
CA HIS A 171 7.15 1.25 11.35
C HIS A 171 8.51 1.47 12.00
N MET A 172 9.51 0.82 11.44
CA MET A 172 10.93 1.08 11.69
C MET A 172 11.51 1.69 10.42
N GLY A 173 12.37 2.67 10.58
CA GLY A 173 13.00 3.34 9.47
C GLY A 173 12.36 4.66 9.09
N ARG A 174 13.19 5.50 8.53
CA ARG A 174 12.88 6.83 8.03
C ARG A 174 13.00 6.86 6.53
N THR A 175 11.95 7.32 5.87
CA THR A 175 11.94 7.54 4.42
C THR A 175 12.24 9.01 4.12
N VAL A 176 13.20 9.20 3.23
CA VAL A 176 13.63 10.51 2.75
C VAL A 176 13.11 10.68 1.32
N LEU A 177 12.41 11.78 1.09
CA LEU A 177 11.89 12.16 -0.21
C LEU A 177 12.99 12.88 -1.01
N SER A 178 13.15 12.51 -2.28
CA SER A 178 14.01 13.25 -3.21
C SER A 178 13.45 14.67 -3.43
N LYS A 179 14.33 15.61 -3.80
CA LYS A 179 13.91 17.00 -4.05
C LYS A 179 12.80 17.05 -5.13
N GLY A 180 11.72 17.75 -4.80
CA GLY A 180 10.55 17.90 -5.68
C GLY A 180 9.53 16.77 -5.62
N THR A 181 9.74 15.76 -4.75
CA THR A 181 8.72 14.74 -4.51
C THR A 181 7.50 15.34 -3.83
N VAL A 182 6.31 15.01 -4.33
CA VAL A 182 5.04 15.44 -3.76
C VAL A 182 4.62 14.44 -2.68
N PRO A 183 4.32 14.88 -1.45
CA PRO A 183 3.79 13.98 -0.41
C PRO A 183 2.42 13.45 -0.80
N LEU A 184 2.05 12.29 -0.27
CA LEU A 184 0.72 11.72 -0.49
C LEU A 184 -0.28 12.27 0.52
N VAL A 185 0.15 12.47 1.76
CA VAL A 185 -0.72 12.86 2.88
C VAL A 185 -0.09 13.94 3.74
N TYR A 186 -0.94 14.72 4.39
CA TYR A 186 -0.61 15.57 5.53
C TYR A 186 -1.19 14.93 6.79
N MET A 187 -0.39 14.85 7.84
CA MET A 187 -0.77 14.31 9.14
C MET A 187 -0.75 15.41 10.19
N GLU A 188 -1.66 15.34 11.14
CA GLU A 188 -1.70 16.19 12.31
C GLU A 188 -1.24 15.39 13.53
N GLU A 189 -0.17 15.83 14.13
CA GLU A 189 0.43 15.23 15.33
C GLU A 189 0.76 16.33 16.33
N GLU A 190 0.14 16.29 17.52
CA GLU A 190 0.36 17.27 18.61
C GLU A 190 0.20 18.75 18.19
N GLY A 191 -0.68 19.02 17.20
CA GLY A 191 -0.92 20.36 16.67
C GLY A 191 0.06 20.82 15.58
N GLU A 192 1.01 19.98 15.19
CA GLU A 192 1.91 20.22 14.07
C GLU A 192 1.49 19.42 12.84
N GLN A 193 1.63 20.04 11.66
CA GLN A 193 1.38 19.36 10.39
C GLN A 193 2.67 18.72 9.88
N ARG A 194 2.64 17.42 9.63
CA ARG A 194 3.74 16.66 9.05
C ARG A 194 3.33 16.06 7.69
N GLN A 195 4.27 15.99 6.78
CA GLN A 195 4.09 15.32 5.49
C GLN A 195 4.50 13.86 5.59
N ASP A 196 3.76 12.97 4.92
CA ASP A 196 4.13 11.58 4.77
C ASP A 196 3.76 11.03 3.38
N GLY A 197 4.43 9.93 3.05
CA GLY A 197 4.23 9.26 1.79
C GLY A 197 4.81 10.00 0.59
N ALA A 198 4.60 9.40 -0.56
CA ALA A 198 4.99 9.95 -1.84
C ALA A 198 4.03 9.50 -2.94
N GLN A 199 4.03 10.23 -4.04
CA GLN A 199 3.27 9.89 -5.23
C GLN A 199 4.08 10.20 -6.49
N SER A 200 3.86 9.42 -7.53
CA SER A 200 4.42 9.61 -8.86
C SER A 200 3.52 8.94 -9.89
N ASP A 201 3.00 9.69 -10.85
CA ASP A 201 2.06 9.22 -11.87
C ASP A 201 0.84 8.49 -11.27
N HIS A 202 0.85 7.15 -11.33
CA HIS A 202 -0.21 6.27 -10.81
C HIS A 202 0.27 5.41 -9.63
N VAL A 203 1.42 5.76 -9.04
CA VAL A 203 2.02 5.05 -7.90
C VAL A 203 1.91 5.92 -6.66
N TYR A 204 1.42 5.35 -5.58
CA TYR A 204 1.13 6.02 -4.33
C TYR A 204 1.65 5.18 -3.16
N GLY A 205 2.07 5.80 -2.09
CA GLY A 205 2.43 5.07 -0.88
C GLY A 205 2.60 5.97 0.31
N CYS A 206 2.31 5.46 1.51
CA CYS A 206 2.49 6.13 2.78
C CYS A 206 2.69 5.10 3.92
N TYR A 207 3.06 5.60 5.10
CA TYR A 207 3.21 4.76 6.29
C TYR A 207 1.90 4.41 6.98
N MET A 208 0.80 5.10 6.62
CA MET A 208 -0.48 4.99 7.32
C MET A 208 -1.11 3.62 7.19
N HIS A 209 -1.37 2.98 8.34
CA HIS A 209 -2.31 1.88 8.49
C HIS A 209 -3.71 2.43 8.78
N GLY A 210 -4.74 1.73 8.31
CA GLY A 210 -6.13 2.18 8.43
C GLY A 210 -6.50 3.30 7.45
N ILE A 211 -5.68 3.56 6.43
CA ILE A 211 -5.93 4.64 5.45
C ILE A 211 -7.29 4.50 4.74
N PHE A 212 -7.86 3.30 4.71
CA PHE A 212 -9.18 3.00 4.14
C PHE A 212 -10.27 2.80 5.20
N ASP A 213 -10.02 3.06 6.49
CA ASP A 213 -11.01 2.78 7.55
C ASP A 213 -12.21 3.75 7.49
N MET A 214 -12.01 4.96 6.99
CA MET A 214 -13.09 5.92 6.80
C MET A 214 -13.89 5.63 5.52
N SER A 215 -15.22 5.60 5.64
CA SER A 215 -16.11 5.31 4.50
C SER A 215 -15.95 6.31 3.34
N GLU A 216 -15.64 7.57 3.63
CA GLU A 216 -15.39 8.59 2.60
C GLU A 216 -14.15 8.27 1.78
N THR A 217 -13.07 7.82 2.44
CA THR A 217 -11.85 7.40 1.76
C THR A 217 -12.11 6.24 0.80
N VAL A 218 -12.86 5.22 1.26
CA VAL A 218 -13.21 4.06 0.42
C VAL A 218 -14.08 4.47 -0.77
N LYS A 219 -15.12 5.29 -0.54
CA LYS A 219 -16.03 5.76 -1.60
C LYS A 219 -15.28 6.58 -2.66
N THR A 220 -14.43 7.50 -2.22
CA THR A 220 -13.66 8.35 -3.13
C THR A 220 -12.63 7.54 -3.90
N PHE A 221 -11.96 6.60 -3.24
CA PHE A 221 -11.03 5.67 -3.88
C PHE A 221 -11.73 4.83 -4.96
N LEU A 222 -12.87 4.21 -4.62
CA LEU A 222 -13.69 3.46 -5.58
C LEU A 222 -14.09 4.32 -6.78
N ALA A 223 -14.61 5.53 -6.54
CA ALA A 223 -15.02 6.44 -7.61
C ALA A 223 -13.86 6.77 -8.55
N ALA A 224 -12.67 7.07 -8.00
CA ALA A 224 -11.47 7.35 -8.79
C ALA A 224 -11.04 6.16 -9.65
N VAL A 225 -11.08 4.93 -9.09
CA VAL A 225 -10.74 3.70 -9.81
C VAL A 225 -11.75 3.43 -10.93
N LEU A 226 -13.06 3.58 -10.67
CA LEU A 226 -14.11 3.38 -11.68
C LEU A 226 -14.00 4.39 -12.82
N ARG A 227 -13.77 5.67 -12.53
CA ARG A 227 -13.58 6.70 -13.56
C ARG A 227 -12.35 6.42 -14.43
N LYS A 228 -11.26 5.97 -13.83
CA LYS A 228 -10.09 5.52 -14.61
C LYS A 228 -10.43 4.41 -15.59
N LYS A 229 -11.39 3.54 -15.25
CA LYS A 229 -11.91 2.51 -16.15
C LYS A 229 -12.93 3.01 -17.17
N GLY A 230 -13.32 4.28 -17.11
CA GLY A 230 -14.39 4.85 -17.94
C GLY A 230 -15.80 4.49 -17.45
N ILE A 231 -15.94 4.06 -16.20
CA ILE A 231 -17.22 3.74 -15.55
C ILE A 231 -17.66 4.96 -14.73
N ASP A 232 -18.89 5.41 -14.93
CA ASP A 232 -19.48 6.48 -14.14
C ASP A 232 -19.90 5.94 -12.76
N PRO A 233 -19.26 6.41 -11.66
CA PRO A 233 -19.55 5.89 -10.32
C PRO A 233 -20.90 6.34 -9.76
N SER A 234 -21.64 7.24 -10.46
CA SER A 234 -22.97 7.70 -10.05
C SER A 234 -24.12 6.86 -10.61
N LYS A 235 -23.82 5.88 -11.45
CA LYS A 235 -24.75 4.93 -12.06
C LYS A 235 -24.63 3.57 -11.43
#